data_29267e5ac6923429f9e3469e73d29489
#
_entry.id   29267e5ac6923429f9e3469e73d29489
#
_cell.length_a   1.000
_cell.length_b   1.000
_cell.length_c   1.000
_cell.angle_alpha   90.00
_cell.angle_beta   90.00
_cell.angle_gamma   90.00
#
_symmetry.space_group_name_H-M   'P 1'
#
loop_
_entity.id
_entity.type
_entity.pdbx_description
1 polymer ?
#
loop_
_entity_poly.entity_id
_entity_poly.type
_entity_poly.pdbx_seq_one_letter_code
_entity_poly.pdbx_strand_id
1 'polypeptide(L)'
;LRAVGDPATRFEEDALRILRLYRFAARFGFAIDPPTGQAAEALCAHLDCVSVERIEAELAKLLSAPAPAAYLDEKILSVILPELSAPALQAAKPVVDACPAGTEDLPVRWAALLMSLGEDGTRKALKRLRCSNACIEQTAVLVREVHPGAFSSDTIWGIPSPALLPAAAGSHPPDGPQRNSRTGLGQDAAPDTVIRIRKLLGRYDLHTVQRLAALGAAMEPERAADFTAQAELAAQLDTDGVCCRVSQLAVNGRDLMAAGIPAGPGLRRTLEALLDAVIRGQLPNERQCLLDAAGQISAS
;
A
#
# COMPACT_ATOMS: atom_id res chain seq x y z
N LEU A 1 9.34 15.31 28.36
CA LEU A 1 8.87 14.17 29.13
C LEU A 1 10.00 13.64 30.01
N ARG A 2 9.74 13.46 31.31
CA ARG A 2 10.74 13.08 32.28
C ARG A 2 10.20 11.96 33.19
N ALA A 3 11.05 10.99 33.52
CA ALA A 3 10.71 9.96 34.50
C ALA A 3 10.56 10.56 35.91
N VAL A 4 9.63 10.03 36.70
CA VAL A 4 9.46 10.42 38.09
C VAL A 4 10.42 9.61 38.94
N GLY A 5 11.29 10.29 39.69
CA GLY A 5 12.38 9.67 40.47
C GLY A 5 13.59 9.35 39.59
N ASP A 6 14.33 8.31 39.96
CA ASP A 6 15.50 7.85 39.20
C ASP A 6 15.08 7.07 37.96
N PRO A 7 15.45 7.52 36.74
CA PRO A 7 15.04 6.87 35.51
C PRO A 7 15.51 5.41 35.38
N ALA A 8 16.74 5.12 35.79
CA ALA A 8 17.32 3.78 35.70
C ALA A 8 16.51 2.78 36.55
N THR A 9 16.27 3.10 37.81
CA THR A 9 15.43 2.28 38.68
C THR A 9 14.05 2.03 38.08
N ARG A 10 13.42 3.06 37.46
CA ARG A 10 12.09 2.92 36.84
C ARG A 10 12.08 2.00 35.63
N PHE A 11 13.14 1.99 34.84
CA PHE A 11 13.24 1.10 33.68
C PHE A 11 13.64 -0.33 34.08
N GLU A 12 14.41 -0.51 35.16
CA GLU A 12 14.67 -1.83 35.74
C GLU A 12 13.41 -2.50 36.32
N GLU A 13 12.53 -1.72 36.98
CA GLU A 13 11.23 -2.23 37.46
C GLU A 13 10.33 -2.76 36.35
N ASP A 14 10.25 -2.07 35.22
CA ASP A 14 9.48 -2.47 34.03
C ASP A 14 10.09 -1.83 32.77
N ALA A 15 10.86 -2.62 32.03
CA ALA A 15 11.53 -2.16 30.82
C ALA A 15 10.56 -1.66 29.72
N LEU A 16 9.28 -2.08 29.71
CA LEU A 16 8.29 -1.54 28.77
C LEU A 16 8.10 -0.02 28.96
N ARG A 17 8.42 0.54 30.10
CA ARG A 17 8.39 2.00 30.33
C ARG A 17 9.29 2.75 29.35
N ILE A 18 10.34 2.10 28.83
CA ILE A 18 11.20 2.65 27.77
C ILE A 18 10.35 2.94 26.52
N LEU A 19 9.64 1.94 25.98
CA LEU A 19 8.76 2.16 24.82
C LEU A 19 7.63 3.14 25.12
N ARG A 20 7.08 3.11 26.33
CA ARG A 20 6.06 4.09 26.77
C ARG A 20 6.58 5.51 26.76
N LEU A 21 7.84 5.74 27.16
CA LEU A 21 8.49 7.05 27.10
C LEU A 21 8.43 7.60 25.66
N TYR A 22 8.93 6.84 24.69
CA TYR A 22 8.97 7.24 23.29
C TYR A 22 7.55 7.40 22.70
N ARG A 23 6.63 6.49 23.00
CA ARG A 23 5.24 6.59 22.58
C ARG A 23 4.55 7.84 23.12
N PHE A 24 4.71 8.18 24.38
CA PHE A 24 4.11 9.39 24.95
C PHE A 24 4.76 10.65 24.39
N ALA A 25 6.07 10.64 24.20
CA ALA A 25 6.79 11.74 23.56
C ALA A 25 6.27 11.98 22.14
N ALA A 26 6.12 10.92 21.34
CA ALA A 26 5.55 11.00 19.98
C ALA A 26 4.10 11.48 19.98
N ARG A 27 3.27 10.95 20.89
CA ARG A 27 1.84 11.30 20.93
C ARG A 27 1.60 12.77 21.27
N PHE A 28 2.41 13.34 22.18
CA PHE A 28 2.22 14.70 22.68
C PHE A 28 3.20 15.71 22.09
N GLY A 29 4.13 15.28 21.23
CA GLY A 29 5.20 16.13 20.68
C GLY A 29 6.17 16.64 21.75
N PHE A 30 6.39 15.89 22.84
CA PHE A 30 7.24 16.32 23.94
C PHE A 30 8.69 15.94 23.71
N ALA A 31 9.62 16.86 23.98
CA ALA A 31 11.03 16.51 24.10
C ALA A 31 11.23 15.54 25.28
N ILE A 32 12.12 14.58 25.10
CA ILE A 32 12.56 13.67 26.17
C ILE A 32 13.66 14.35 26.96
N ASP A 33 13.54 14.37 28.28
CA ASP A 33 14.55 14.86 29.21
C ASP A 33 15.85 14.07 29.01
N PRO A 34 17.01 14.73 28.81
CA PRO A 34 18.24 14.04 28.42
C PRO A 34 18.69 12.92 29.39
N PRO A 35 18.69 13.08 30.73
CA PRO A 35 19.00 11.99 31.65
C PRO A 35 18.04 10.79 31.52
N THR A 36 16.73 11.06 31.26
CA THR A 36 15.73 10.02 31.07
C THR A 36 15.97 9.25 29.74
N GLY A 37 16.31 9.96 28.66
CA GLY A 37 16.64 9.35 27.37
C GLY A 37 17.92 8.49 27.46
N GLN A 38 18.97 9.00 28.08
CA GLN A 38 20.23 8.25 28.29
C GLN A 38 20.03 6.95 29.09
N ALA A 39 19.23 6.98 30.15
CA ALA A 39 18.88 5.78 30.89
C ALA A 39 18.05 4.78 30.05
N ALA A 40 17.14 5.27 29.23
CA ALA A 40 16.36 4.43 28.32
C ALA A 40 17.24 3.72 27.28
N GLU A 41 18.21 4.43 26.69
CA GLU A 41 19.19 3.84 25.77
C GLU A 41 20.13 2.83 26.46
N ALA A 42 20.57 3.15 27.66
CA ALA A 42 21.50 2.28 28.43
C ALA A 42 20.82 0.95 28.84
N LEU A 43 19.51 0.97 29.08
CA LEU A 43 18.75 -0.17 29.60
C LEU A 43 17.84 -0.82 28.49
N CYS A 44 17.96 -0.42 27.23
CA CYS A 44 17.10 -0.92 26.15
C CYS A 44 17.19 -2.44 25.95
N ALA A 45 18.34 -3.06 26.27
CA ALA A 45 18.51 -4.51 26.22
C ALA A 45 17.51 -5.28 27.11
N HIS A 46 17.04 -4.67 28.21
CA HIS A 46 16.03 -5.28 29.08
C HIS A 46 14.67 -5.47 28.39
N LEU A 47 14.44 -4.86 27.23
CA LEU A 47 13.25 -5.10 26.41
C LEU A 47 13.14 -6.57 25.96
N ASP A 48 14.26 -7.30 25.87
CA ASP A 48 14.25 -8.73 25.56
C ASP A 48 13.49 -9.56 26.60
N CYS A 49 13.38 -9.06 27.85
CA CYS A 49 12.63 -9.71 28.92
C CYS A 49 11.13 -9.38 28.91
N VAL A 50 10.68 -8.46 28.04
CA VAL A 50 9.28 -8.06 27.95
C VAL A 50 8.55 -8.94 26.93
N SER A 51 7.29 -9.30 27.24
CA SER A 51 6.50 -10.08 26.29
C SER A 51 6.30 -9.32 24.97
N VAL A 52 6.42 -10.04 23.88
CA VAL A 52 6.41 -9.48 22.51
C VAL A 52 5.11 -8.76 22.21
N GLU A 53 3.98 -9.25 22.74
CA GLU A 53 2.67 -8.64 22.59
C GLU A 53 2.58 -7.25 23.24
N ARG A 54 3.26 -7.08 24.40
CA ARG A 54 3.33 -5.76 25.05
C ARG A 54 4.21 -4.81 24.24
N ILE A 55 5.30 -5.30 23.68
CA ILE A 55 6.19 -4.52 22.79
C ILE A 55 5.42 -4.09 21.55
N GLU A 56 4.74 -5.04 20.87
CA GLU A 56 3.93 -4.75 19.68
C GLU A 56 2.90 -3.66 19.96
N ALA A 57 2.13 -3.82 21.05
CA ALA A 57 1.07 -2.87 21.39
C ALA A 57 1.58 -1.44 21.64
N GLU A 58 2.76 -1.27 22.23
CA GLU A 58 3.34 0.06 22.44
C GLU A 58 3.98 0.61 21.15
N LEU A 59 4.62 -0.24 20.33
CA LEU A 59 5.22 0.16 19.06
C LEU A 59 4.12 0.53 18.01
N ALA A 60 3.03 -0.22 17.96
CA ALA A 60 1.87 0.11 17.13
C ALA A 60 1.28 1.49 17.47
N LYS A 61 1.16 1.79 18.77
CA LYS A 61 0.71 3.11 19.24
C LYS A 61 1.74 4.22 18.95
N LEU A 62 3.03 3.93 19.03
CA LEU A 62 4.10 4.85 18.65
C LEU A 62 3.97 5.19 17.15
N LEU A 63 3.89 4.17 16.30
CA LEU A 63 3.74 4.34 14.85
C LEU A 63 2.44 5.08 14.48
N SER A 64 1.37 4.94 15.27
CA SER A 64 0.10 5.64 15.03
C SER A 64 0.12 7.12 15.45
N ALA A 65 1.19 7.61 16.08
CA ALA A 65 1.33 9.01 16.49
C ALA A 65 1.44 9.96 15.27
N PRO A 66 1.17 11.26 15.41
CA PRO A 66 1.22 12.21 14.29
C PRO A 66 2.60 12.29 13.60
N ALA A 67 3.69 12.33 14.36
CA ALA A 67 5.06 12.42 13.84
C ALA A 67 5.99 11.47 14.62
N PRO A 68 5.96 10.16 14.36
CA PRO A 68 6.70 9.18 15.14
C PRO A 68 8.20 9.11 14.80
N ALA A 69 8.64 9.56 13.63
CA ALA A 69 10.01 9.35 13.14
C ALA A 69 11.11 9.86 14.09
N ALA A 70 10.89 11.02 14.71
CA ALA A 70 11.83 11.58 15.69
C ALA A 70 12.00 10.70 16.95
N TYR A 71 11.04 9.81 17.19
CA TYR A 71 10.97 8.93 18.36
C TYR A 71 11.26 7.46 18.04
N LEU A 72 11.55 7.14 16.79
CA LEU A 72 12.05 5.84 16.35
C LEU A 72 13.55 5.77 16.63
N ASP A 73 13.90 5.47 17.87
CA ASP A 73 15.29 5.39 18.33
C ASP A 73 15.98 4.13 17.80
N GLU A 74 17.19 4.30 17.26
CA GLU A 74 17.94 3.22 16.62
C GLU A 74 18.34 2.11 17.58
N LYS A 75 18.83 2.47 18.78
CA LYS A 75 19.29 1.48 19.78
C LYS A 75 18.11 0.65 20.26
N ILE A 76 16.98 1.29 20.53
CA ILE A 76 15.76 0.62 20.99
C ILE A 76 15.20 -0.28 19.89
N LEU A 77 15.14 0.22 18.65
CA LEU A 77 14.64 -0.57 17.51
C LEU A 77 15.59 -1.73 17.17
N SER A 78 16.90 -1.61 17.36
CA SER A 78 17.83 -2.72 17.15
C SER A 78 17.56 -3.92 18.06
N VAL A 79 17.00 -3.71 19.25
CA VAL A 79 16.58 -4.78 20.17
C VAL A 79 15.26 -5.42 19.70
N ILE A 80 14.27 -4.60 19.37
CA ILE A 80 12.92 -5.10 19.08
C ILE A 80 12.68 -5.47 17.60
N LEU A 81 13.47 -4.92 16.68
CA LEU A 81 13.46 -5.18 15.23
C LEU A 81 14.88 -5.37 14.69
N PRO A 82 15.60 -6.41 15.15
CA PRO A 82 17.02 -6.63 14.77
C PRO A 82 17.22 -6.86 13.26
N GLU A 83 16.14 -7.17 12.52
CA GLU A 83 16.18 -7.31 11.08
C GLU A 83 16.34 -5.96 10.34
N LEU A 84 15.98 -4.85 11.01
CA LEU A 84 16.01 -3.51 10.42
C LEU A 84 17.37 -2.86 10.70
N SER A 85 18.17 -2.69 9.65
CA SER A 85 19.47 -2.03 9.78
C SER A 85 19.32 -0.51 10.03
N ALA A 86 20.33 0.08 10.69
CA ALA A 86 20.35 1.51 10.96
C ALA A 86 20.18 2.39 9.70
N PRO A 87 20.87 2.13 8.58
CA PRO A 87 20.63 2.89 7.35
C PRO A 87 19.21 2.76 6.82
N ALA A 88 18.62 1.56 6.89
CA ALA A 88 17.25 1.33 6.47
C ALA A 88 16.23 2.08 7.35
N LEU A 89 16.45 2.10 8.66
CA LEU A 89 15.65 2.89 9.60
C LEU A 89 15.72 4.39 9.28
N GLN A 90 16.93 4.93 9.05
CA GLN A 90 17.07 6.35 8.72
C GLN A 90 16.37 6.72 7.40
N ALA A 91 16.44 5.84 6.39
CA ALA A 91 15.72 6.05 5.13
C ALA A 91 14.19 5.93 5.30
N ALA A 92 13.70 5.09 6.20
CA ALA A 92 12.27 4.88 6.45
C ALA A 92 11.62 6.03 7.22
N LYS A 93 12.33 6.70 8.11
CA LYS A 93 11.79 7.76 8.99
C LYS A 93 10.98 8.83 8.28
N PRO A 94 11.48 9.51 7.22
CA PRO A 94 10.71 10.54 6.53
C PRO A 94 9.45 9.97 5.86
N VAL A 95 9.52 8.74 5.33
CA VAL A 95 8.36 8.08 4.71
C VAL A 95 7.30 7.75 5.76
N VAL A 96 7.70 7.25 6.94
CA VAL A 96 6.77 6.96 8.05
C VAL A 96 6.04 8.22 8.50
N ASP A 97 6.72 9.37 8.62
CA ASP A 97 6.08 10.63 9.00
C ASP A 97 5.13 11.16 7.92
N ALA A 98 5.46 10.94 6.65
CA ALA A 98 4.61 11.36 5.53
C ALA A 98 3.36 10.47 5.36
N CYS A 99 3.35 9.25 5.93
CA CYS A 99 2.18 8.36 5.90
C CYS A 99 1.05 8.88 6.79
N PRO A 100 -0.23 8.59 6.45
CA PRO A 100 -1.38 8.94 7.28
C PRO A 100 -1.23 8.47 8.73
N ALA A 101 -1.65 9.31 9.67
CA ALA A 101 -1.63 8.99 11.10
C ALA A 101 -2.89 8.21 11.50
N GLY A 102 -2.78 7.39 12.53
CA GLY A 102 -3.91 6.67 13.11
C GLY A 102 -3.78 5.16 13.05
N THR A 103 -4.72 4.48 13.68
CA THR A 103 -4.72 3.02 13.81
C THR A 103 -5.21 2.31 12.55
N GLU A 104 -6.09 2.96 11.78
CA GLU A 104 -6.64 2.38 10.54
C GLU A 104 -5.57 2.24 9.45
N ASP A 105 -4.63 3.21 9.39
CA ASP A 105 -3.55 3.24 8.42
C ASP A 105 -2.22 2.68 8.96
N LEU A 106 -2.26 2.03 10.11
CA LEU A 106 -1.09 1.39 10.70
C LEU A 106 -0.35 0.44 9.74
N PRO A 107 -1.01 -0.37 8.89
CA PRO A 107 -0.32 -1.18 7.87
C PRO A 107 0.52 -0.36 6.89
N VAL A 108 0.13 0.88 6.56
CA VAL A 108 0.90 1.77 5.68
C VAL A 108 2.20 2.18 6.36
N ARG A 109 2.15 2.54 7.65
CA ARG A 109 3.33 2.92 8.43
C ARG A 109 4.26 1.74 8.73
N TRP A 110 3.70 0.55 8.97
CA TRP A 110 4.51 -0.67 9.01
C TRP A 110 5.20 -0.94 7.68
N ALA A 111 4.49 -0.77 6.56
CA ALA A 111 5.08 -0.95 5.24
C ALA A 111 6.20 0.07 5.00
N ALA A 112 6.00 1.34 5.34
CA ALA A 112 7.04 2.38 5.26
C ALA A 112 8.27 2.06 6.09
N LEU A 113 8.08 1.53 7.32
CA LEU A 113 9.19 1.17 8.21
C LEU A 113 9.96 -0.06 7.73
N LEU A 114 9.26 -1.07 7.19
CA LEU A 114 9.81 -2.40 6.91
C LEU A 114 10.05 -2.67 5.42
N MET A 115 9.82 -1.70 4.51
CA MET A 115 9.94 -1.90 3.07
C MET A 115 11.30 -2.46 2.63
N SER A 116 12.37 -2.09 3.32
CA SER A 116 13.73 -2.58 3.02
C SER A 116 13.92 -4.08 3.23
N LEU A 117 13.05 -4.72 4.01
CA LEU A 117 13.08 -6.15 4.29
C LEU A 117 12.42 -6.99 3.18
N GLY A 118 11.70 -6.36 2.25
CA GLY A 118 10.86 -7.05 1.28
C GLY A 118 9.66 -7.76 1.90
N GLU A 119 8.83 -8.43 1.08
CA GLU A 119 7.61 -9.09 1.54
C GLU A 119 7.89 -10.16 2.60
N ASP A 120 8.81 -11.08 2.33
CA ASP A 120 9.10 -12.21 3.22
C ASP A 120 9.74 -11.76 4.53
N GLY A 121 10.67 -10.80 4.50
CA GLY A 121 11.28 -10.23 5.69
C GLY A 121 10.26 -9.51 6.56
N THR A 122 9.37 -8.73 5.94
CA THR A 122 8.27 -8.05 6.63
C THR A 122 7.34 -9.04 7.31
N ARG A 123 6.92 -10.10 6.61
CA ARG A 123 6.08 -11.16 7.20
C ARG A 123 6.75 -11.82 8.40
N LYS A 124 8.04 -12.13 8.32
CA LYS A 124 8.80 -12.72 9.42
C LYS A 124 8.89 -11.79 10.61
N ALA A 125 9.24 -10.52 10.41
CA ALA A 125 9.34 -9.52 11.47
C ALA A 125 8.01 -9.30 12.20
N LEU A 126 6.91 -9.06 11.46
CA LEU A 126 5.59 -8.85 12.04
C LEU A 126 5.02 -10.10 12.72
N LYS A 127 5.33 -11.30 12.19
CA LYS A 127 4.94 -12.56 12.81
C LYS A 127 5.68 -12.79 14.13
N ARG A 128 6.98 -12.45 14.18
CA ARG A 128 7.80 -12.49 15.41
C ARG A 128 7.27 -11.50 16.45
N LEU A 129 6.84 -10.32 16.01
CA LEU A 129 6.17 -9.31 16.86
C LEU A 129 4.73 -9.71 17.25
N ARG A 130 4.21 -10.83 16.75
CA ARG A 130 2.84 -11.31 17.01
C ARG A 130 1.76 -10.32 16.61
N CYS A 131 1.99 -9.54 15.56
CA CYS A 131 0.95 -8.73 14.95
C CYS A 131 -0.21 -9.60 14.46
N SER A 132 -1.42 -9.03 14.35
CA SER A 132 -2.57 -9.75 13.82
C SER A 132 -2.33 -10.21 12.37
N ASN A 133 -2.90 -11.35 11.98
CA ASN A 133 -2.79 -11.86 10.62
C ASN A 133 -3.28 -10.83 9.58
N ALA A 134 -4.33 -10.08 9.88
CA ALA A 134 -4.82 -9.01 9.01
C ALA A 134 -3.77 -7.93 8.79
N CYS A 135 -3.10 -7.46 9.85
CA CYS A 135 -2.02 -6.48 9.76
C CYS A 135 -0.83 -7.03 8.95
N ILE A 136 -0.42 -8.28 9.20
CA ILE A 136 0.68 -8.93 8.47
C ILE A 136 0.38 -8.99 6.97
N GLU A 137 -0.81 -9.50 6.59
CA GLU A 137 -1.18 -9.63 5.18
C GLU A 137 -1.30 -8.28 4.48
N GLN A 138 -1.97 -7.33 5.10
CA GLN A 138 -2.12 -5.97 4.55
C GLN A 138 -0.76 -5.29 4.35
N THR A 139 0.11 -5.34 5.36
CA THR A 139 1.45 -4.75 5.28
C THR A 139 2.31 -5.44 4.22
N ALA A 140 2.29 -6.77 4.17
CA ALA A 140 3.08 -7.54 3.21
C ALA A 140 2.65 -7.27 1.75
N VAL A 141 1.35 -7.12 1.50
CA VAL A 141 0.83 -6.69 0.19
C VAL A 141 1.39 -5.32 -0.19
N LEU A 142 1.35 -4.34 0.72
CA LEU A 142 1.87 -3.00 0.46
C LEU A 142 3.37 -3.05 0.15
N VAL A 143 4.16 -3.77 0.95
CA VAL A 143 5.61 -3.90 0.72
C VAL A 143 5.91 -4.61 -0.60
N ARG A 144 5.17 -5.68 -0.96
CA ARG A 144 5.34 -6.37 -2.23
C ARG A 144 5.17 -5.45 -3.43
N GLU A 145 4.12 -4.61 -3.40
CA GLU A 145 3.79 -3.72 -4.52
C GLU A 145 4.75 -2.51 -4.62
N VAL A 146 5.46 -2.15 -3.54
CA VAL A 146 6.36 -0.99 -3.50
C VAL A 146 7.84 -1.33 -3.31
N HIS A 147 8.22 -2.60 -3.16
CA HIS A 147 9.62 -2.98 -2.93
C HIS A 147 10.53 -2.58 -4.08
N PRO A 148 11.74 -2.03 -3.83
CA PRO A 148 12.67 -1.54 -4.87
C PRO A 148 13.10 -2.55 -5.94
N GLY A 149 12.94 -3.85 -5.71
CA GLY A 149 13.12 -4.90 -6.74
C GLY A 149 11.92 -5.02 -7.69
N ALA A 150 10.76 -4.48 -7.33
CA ALA A 150 9.60 -4.30 -8.20
C ALA A 150 9.66 -2.95 -8.95
N PHE A 151 10.59 -2.08 -8.58
CA PHE A 151 10.81 -0.78 -9.17
C PHE A 151 11.83 -0.85 -10.30
N SER A 152 11.42 -1.17 -11.48
CA SER A 152 11.94 -0.44 -12.63
C SER A 152 11.15 0.88 -12.69
N SER A 153 11.77 1.94 -13.22
CA SER A 153 11.18 3.29 -13.37
C SER A 153 9.78 3.33 -14.03
N ASP A 154 9.27 2.19 -14.41
CA ASP A 154 8.01 1.98 -15.11
C ASP A 154 6.94 1.24 -14.28
N THR A 155 7.18 0.81 -13.02
CA THR A 155 6.40 -0.30 -12.47
C THR A 155 5.64 -0.12 -11.16
N ILE A 156 5.86 0.88 -10.28
CA ILE A 156 5.00 0.93 -9.09
C ILE A 156 3.59 1.33 -9.43
N TRP A 157 3.48 2.34 -10.24
CA TRP A 157 2.22 2.85 -10.76
C TRP A 157 2.32 3.09 -12.27
N GLY A 158 3.45 2.67 -12.92
CA GLY A 158 3.70 2.72 -14.37
C GLY A 158 3.33 4.06 -15.04
N ILE A 159 3.45 5.19 -14.31
CA ILE A 159 3.23 6.51 -14.88
C ILE A 159 4.60 7.03 -15.29
N PRO A 160 4.86 7.19 -16.59
CA PRO A 160 6.01 7.99 -17.02
C PRO A 160 5.82 9.38 -16.43
N SER A 161 6.88 9.93 -15.81
CA SER A 161 6.87 11.33 -15.38
C SER A 161 6.50 12.20 -16.57
N PRO A 162 5.54 13.14 -16.46
CA PRO A 162 5.18 14.02 -17.58
C PRO A 162 6.35 14.85 -18.11
N ALA A 163 7.48 14.87 -17.39
CA ALA A 163 8.72 15.55 -17.82
C ALA A 163 9.49 14.84 -18.95
N LEU A 164 9.08 13.62 -19.38
CA LEU A 164 9.78 12.85 -20.43
C LEU A 164 8.98 12.67 -21.73
N LEU A 165 7.84 13.35 -21.90
CA LEU A 165 7.16 13.39 -23.20
C LEU A 165 7.73 14.51 -24.04
N PRO A 166 8.36 14.23 -25.20
CA PRO A 166 8.65 15.27 -26.17
C PRO A 166 7.34 15.89 -26.63
N ALA A 167 7.29 17.22 -26.68
CA ALA A 167 6.15 17.96 -27.18
C ALA A 167 5.75 17.43 -28.58
N ALA A 168 4.70 16.63 -28.64
CA ALA A 168 4.17 16.13 -29.90
C ALA A 168 3.44 17.27 -30.61
N ALA A 169 4.01 17.68 -31.73
CA ALA A 169 3.40 18.57 -32.71
C ALA A 169 2.06 18.02 -33.21
N GLY A 170 1.10 18.93 -33.33
CA GLY A 170 -0.29 18.65 -33.61
C GLY A 170 -0.58 17.77 -34.83
N SER A 171 -1.60 16.94 -34.65
CA SER A 171 -2.49 16.51 -35.72
C SER A 171 -3.85 16.13 -35.09
N HIS A 172 -4.90 16.85 -35.50
CA HIS A 172 -6.28 16.56 -35.18
C HIS A 172 -6.71 15.24 -35.84
N PRO A 173 -7.43 14.36 -35.12
CA PRO A 173 -8.26 13.35 -35.76
C PRO A 173 -9.72 13.84 -35.90
N PRO A 174 -10.50 13.28 -36.89
CA PRO A 174 -11.81 13.79 -37.27
C PRO A 174 -12.91 13.36 -36.31
N ASP A 175 -14.00 14.15 -36.35
CA ASP A 175 -15.25 13.99 -35.63
C ASP A 175 -15.85 12.58 -35.69
N GLY A 176 -16.09 11.99 -34.51
CA GLY A 176 -16.94 10.82 -34.29
C GLY A 176 -18.00 11.13 -33.22
N PRO A 177 -19.16 10.44 -33.21
CA PRO A 177 -20.40 10.91 -32.60
C PRO A 177 -20.36 11.03 -31.10
N GLN A 178 -20.89 12.14 -30.60
CA GLN A 178 -21.10 12.49 -29.20
C GLN A 178 -21.89 11.40 -28.47
N ARG A 179 -21.31 10.81 -27.45
CA ARG A 179 -22.02 10.07 -26.41
C ARG A 179 -22.06 10.88 -25.11
N ASN A 180 -23.30 11.26 -24.75
CA ASN A 180 -23.66 11.77 -23.44
C ASN A 180 -23.26 10.79 -22.36
N SER A 181 -22.42 11.20 -21.42
CA SER A 181 -22.45 10.69 -20.06
C SER A 181 -21.78 11.69 -19.12
N ARG A 182 -22.59 12.18 -18.20
CA ARG A 182 -22.22 13.03 -17.08
C ARG A 182 -21.37 12.22 -16.11
N THR A 183 -20.09 12.59 -15.94
CA THR A 183 -19.36 12.48 -14.66
C THR A 183 -18.02 13.19 -14.82
N GLY A 184 -17.83 14.26 -14.07
CA GLY A 184 -16.84 15.31 -14.33
C GLY A 184 -15.44 15.15 -13.76
N LEU A 185 -14.97 13.96 -13.33
CA LEU A 185 -13.63 13.77 -12.77
C LEU A 185 -12.77 12.73 -13.50
N GLY A 186 -13.36 11.91 -14.37
CA GLY A 186 -12.63 10.87 -15.11
C GLY A 186 -12.13 11.27 -16.50
N GLN A 187 -12.38 12.50 -16.95
CA GLN A 187 -12.09 12.91 -18.34
C GLN A 187 -10.65 13.37 -18.56
N ASP A 188 -9.90 13.70 -17.51
CA ASP A 188 -8.51 14.18 -17.59
C ASP A 188 -7.44 13.12 -17.30
N ALA A 189 -7.82 11.93 -16.82
CA ALA A 189 -6.87 10.86 -16.55
C ALA A 189 -6.41 10.17 -17.83
N ALA A 190 -5.10 10.01 -18.00
CA ALA A 190 -4.54 9.27 -19.14
C ALA A 190 -5.14 7.84 -19.19
N PRO A 191 -5.51 7.33 -20.39
CA PRO A 191 -6.13 6.02 -20.55
C PRO A 191 -5.39 4.88 -19.84
N ASP A 192 -4.06 4.91 -19.84
CA ASP A 192 -3.22 3.93 -19.18
C ASP A 192 -3.35 3.95 -17.64
N THR A 193 -3.60 5.12 -17.05
CA THR A 193 -3.85 5.26 -15.61
C THR A 193 -5.16 4.60 -15.22
N VAL A 194 -6.23 4.82 -15.98
CA VAL A 194 -7.54 4.19 -15.75
C VAL A 194 -7.42 2.66 -15.83
N ILE A 195 -6.78 2.14 -16.88
CA ILE A 195 -6.57 0.70 -17.08
C ILE A 195 -5.84 0.10 -15.87
N ARG A 196 -4.79 0.77 -15.40
CA ARG A 196 -4.00 0.30 -14.27
C ARG A 196 -4.80 0.27 -12.98
N ILE A 197 -5.52 1.35 -12.66
CA ILE A 197 -6.36 1.40 -11.46
C ILE A 197 -7.45 0.32 -11.50
N ARG A 198 -8.08 0.09 -12.66
CA ARG A 198 -9.02 -1.02 -12.83
C ARG A 198 -8.37 -2.39 -12.60
N LYS A 199 -7.13 -2.61 -13.05
CA LYS A 199 -6.37 -3.83 -12.76
C LYS A 199 -6.05 -3.99 -11.28
N LEU A 200 -5.73 -2.90 -10.58
CA LEU A 200 -5.53 -2.92 -9.12
C LEU A 200 -6.82 -3.23 -8.37
N LEU A 201 -7.94 -2.60 -8.72
CA LEU A 201 -9.26 -2.90 -8.16
C LEU A 201 -9.73 -4.33 -8.48
N GLY A 202 -9.26 -4.89 -9.58
CA GLY A 202 -9.46 -6.29 -9.91
C GLY A 202 -8.72 -7.24 -8.97
N ARG A 203 -7.55 -6.84 -8.50
CA ARG A 203 -6.65 -7.64 -7.65
C ARG A 203 -6.87 -7.39 -6.16
N TYR A 204 -7.18 -6.15 -5.77
CA TYR A 204 -7.31 -5.68 -4.40
C TYR A 204 -8.67 -5.00 -4.17
N ASP A 205 -9.04 -4.83 -2.90
CA ASP A 205 -10.14 -3.97 -2.51
C ASP A 205 -9.75 -2.48 -2.62
N LEU A 206 -10.75 -1.60 -2.63
CA LEU A 206 -10.57 -0.16 -2.72
C LEU A 206 -9.63 0.38 -1.61
N HIS A 207 -9.81 -0.12 -0.38
CA HIS A 207 -9.03 0.34 0.76
C HIS A 207 -7.53 0.02 0.61
N THR A 208 -7.20 -1.16 0.09
CA THR A 208 -5.81 -1.54 -0.24
C THR A 208 -5.24 -0.63 -1.33
N VAL A 209 -6.01 -0.31 -2.38
CA VAL A 209 -5.57 0.61 -3.45
C VAL A 209 -5.32 2.02 -2.90
N GLN A 210 -6.18 2.52 -2.02
CA GLN A 210 -5.99 3.82 -1.36
C GLN A 210 -4.75 3.84 -0.46
N ARG A 211 -4.49 2.78 0.29
CA ARG A 211 -3.28 2.64 1.10
C ARG A 211 -2.01 2.57 0.26
N LEU A 212 -2.03 1.90 -0.89
CA LEU A 212 -0.92 1.91 -1.83
C LEU A 212 -0.66 3.33 -2.35
N ALA A 213 -1.70 4.08 -2.70
CA ALA A 213 -1.56 5.48 -3.11
C ALA A 213 -0.97 6.35 -1.99
N ALA A 214 -1.44 6.17 -0.75
CA ALA A 214 -0.91 6.90 0.41
C ALA A 214 0.58 6.60 0.66
N LEU A 215 0.99 5.33 0.53
CA LEU A 215 2.39 4.93 0.65
C LEU A 215 3.23 5.51 -0.49
N GLY A 216 2.73 5.47 -1.74
CA GLY A 216 3.39 6.09 -2.90
C GLY A 216 3.59 7.59 -2.73
N ALA A 217 2.57 8.31 -2.26
CA ALA A 217 2.64 9.73 -1.96
C ALA A 217 3.68 10.06 -0.87
N ALA A 218 3.81 9.19 0.14
CA ALA A 218 4.79 9.33 1.20
C ALA A 218 6.23 9.08 0.71
N MET A 219 6.41 8.17 -0.25
CA MET A 219 7.71 7.83 -0.84
C MET A 219 8.19 8.83 -1.88
N GLU A 220 7.26 9.42 -2.64
CA GLU A 220 7.52 10.37 -3.72
C GLU A 220 6.70 11.65 -3.50
N PRO A 221 7.10 12.54 -2.55
CA PRO A 221 6.33 13.73 -2.18
C PRO A 221 6.07 14.68 -3.36
N GLU A 222 6.98 14.75 -4.31
CA GLU A 222 6.83 15.54 -5.53
C GLU A 222 5.69 15.06 -6.43
N ARG A 223 5.27 13.81 -6.28
CA ARG A 223 4.15 13.18 -7.00
C ARG A 223 2.93 12.92 -6.13
N ALA A 224 2.89 13.44 -4.93
CA ALA A 224 1.80 13.19 -3.98
C ALA A 224 0.41 13.55 -4.56
N ALA A 225 0.33 14.62 -5.37
CA ALA A 225 -0.90 15.02 -6.05
C ALA A 225 -1.39 13.95 -7.04
N ASP A 226 -0.47 13.30 -7.79
CA ASP A 226 -0.80 12.22 -8.73
C ASP A 226 -1.38 11.01 -8.00
N PHE A 227 -0.77 10.62 -6.87
CA PHE A 227 -1.25 9.51 -6.06
C PHE A 227 -2.61 9.80 -5.43
N THR A 228 -2.85 11.04 -4.98
CA THR A 228 -4.15 11.46 -4.47
C THR A 228 -5.22 11.37 -5.56
N ALA A 229 -4.95 11.90 -6.75
CA ALA A 229 -5.88 11.81 -7.89
C ALA A 229 -6.17 10.35 -8.27
N GLN A 230 -5.19 9.46 -8.17
CA GLN A 230 -5.39 8.03 -8.42
C GLN A 230 -6.27 7.35 -7.37
N ALA A 231 -6.12 7.71 -6.09
CA ALA A 231 -6.98 7.21 -5.02
C ALA A 231 -8.44 7.68 -5.21
N GLU A 232 -8.63 8.92 -5.61
CA GLU A 232 -9.96 9.47 -5.93
C GLU A 232 -10.58 8.78 -7.15
N LEU A 233 -9.80 8.57 -8.22
CA LEU A 233 -10.25 7.83 -9.39
C LEU A 233 -10.61 6.38 -9.05
N ALA A 234 -9.85 5.70 -8.19
CA ALA A 234 -10.18 4.37 -7.71
C ALA A 234 -11.52 4.33 -6.97
N ALA A 235 -11.77 5.31 -6.10
CA ALA A 235 -13.03 5.44 -5.38
C ALA A 235 -14.21 5.70 -6.33
N GLN A 236 -14.01 6.52 -7.36
CA GLN A 236 -15.03 6.79 -8.39
C GLN A 236 -15.35 5.53 -9.19
N LEU A 237 -14.33 4.81 -9.68
CA LEU A 237 -14.51 3.58 -10.45
C LEU A 237 -15.22 2.47 -9.66
N ASP A 238 -14.92 2.37 -8.35
CA ASP A 238 -15.58 1.42 -7.45
C ASP A 238 -17.04 1.80 -7.20
N THR A 239 -17.32 3.09 -6.98
CA THR A 239 -18.69 3.62 -6.82
C THR A 239 -19.54 3.44 -8.08
N ASP A 240 -18.96 3.66 -9.25
CA ASP A 240 -19.63 3.48 -10.54
C ASP A 240 -19.85 2.00 -10.91
N GLY A 241 -19.34 1.06 -10.09
CA GLY A 241 -19.45 -0.38 -10.30
C GLY A 241 -18.78 -0.85 -11.59
N VAL A 242 -17.70 -0.20 -12.01
CA VAL A 242 -16.98 -0.53 -13.24
C VAL A 242 -16.41 -1.95 -13.17
N CYS A 243 -16.58 -2.71 -14.25
CA CYS A 243 -16.09 -4.09 -14.32
C CYS A 243 -14.56 -4.14 -14.17
N CYS A 244 -14.08 -4.70 -13.08
CA CYS A 244 -12.66 -4.87 -12.75
C CYS A 244 -12.29 -6.34 -12.46
N ARG A 245 -13.29 -7.22 -12.29
CA ARG A 245 -13.10 -8.63 -11.87
C ARG A 245 -13.86 -9.56 -12.80
N VAL A 246 -13.34 -10.78 -12.97
CA VAL A 246 -14.01 -11.84 -13.76
C VAL A 246 -15.45 -12.08 -13.30
N SER A 247 -15.73 -11.99 -12.00
CA SER A 247 -17.08 -12.15 -11.44
C SER A 247 -18.06 -11.04 -11.83
N GLN A 248 -17.58 -9.93 -12.37
CA GLN A 248 -18.37 -8.78 -12.81
C GLN A 248 -18.61 -8.77 -14.34
N LEU A 249 -18.03 -9.73 -15.06
CA LEU A 249 -18.34 -9.92 -16.49
C LEU A 249 -19.80 -10.32 -16.69
N ALA A 250 -20.40 -9.83 -17.77
CA ALA A 250 -21.76 -10.21 -18.17
C ALA A 250 -21.88 -11.67 -18.67
N VAL A 251 -20.77 -12.40 -18.71
CA VAL A 251 -20.67 -13.83 -19.00
C VAL A 251 -19.89 -14.55 -17.92
N ASN A 252 -20.18 -15.83 -17.74
CA ASN A 252 -19.48 -16.71 -16.81
C ASN A 252 -19.02 -17.99 -17.50
N GLY A 253 -18.33 -18.88 -16.76
CA GLY A 253 -17.80 -20.12 -17.34
C GLY A 253 -18.86 -21.04 -17.94
N ARG A 254 -20.09 -21.04 -17.40
CA ARG A 254 -21.21 -21.84 -17.96
C ARG A 254 -21.67 -21.31 -19.29
N ASP A 255 -21.70 -19.99 -19.43
CA ASP A 255 -22.09 -19.33 -20.68
C ASP A 255 -21.08 -19.65 -21.80
N LEU A 256 -19.78 -19.62 -21.47
CA LEU A 256 -18.71 -19.96 -22.41
C LEU A 256 -18.73 -21.45 -22.81
N MET A 257 -19.03 -22.34 -21.87
CA MET A 257 -19.17 -23.76 -22.15
C MET A 257 -20.38 -24.01 -23.05
N ALA A 258 -21.50 -23.34 -22.86
CA ALA A 258 -22.67 -23.40 -23.72
C ALA A 258 -22.40 -22.86 -25.15
N ALA A 259 -21.43 -21.93 -25.27
CA ALA A 259 -20.93 -21.43 -26.55
C ALA A 259 -19.87 -22.34 -27.23
N GLY A 260 -19.58 -23.52 -26.64
CA GLY A 260 -18.69 -24.54 -27.22
C GLY A 260 -17.22 -24.47 -26.73
N ILE A 261 -16.91 -23.65 -25.76
CA ILE A 261 -15.55 -23.60 -25.17
C ILE A 261 -15.41 -24.73 -24.13
N PRO A 262 -14.44 -25.66 -24.28
CA PRO A 262 -14.32 -26.80 -23.39
C PRO A 262 -13.93 -26.38 -21.96
N ALA A 263 -14.44 -27.14 -20.98
CA ALA A 263 -14.04 -26.95 -19.60
C ALA A 263 -12.54 -27.25 -19.42
N GLY A 264 -11.84 -26.38 -18.66
CA GLY A 264 -10.41 -26.57 -18.39
C GLY A 264 -9.66 -25.24 -18.26
N PRO A 265 -8.32 -25.29 -18.26
CA PRO A 265 -7.48 -24.10 -18.12
C PRO A 265 -7.71 -23.05 -19.24
N GLY A 266 -8.14 -23.47 -20.43
CA GLY A 266 -8.52 -22.59 -21.55
C GLY A 266 -9.68 -21.66 -21.20
N LEU A 267 -10.71 -22.18 -20.53
CA LEU A 267 -11.89 -21.42 -20.13
C LEU A 267 -11.52 -20.23 -19.23
N ARG A 268 -10.64 -20.46 -18.26
CA ARG A 268 -10.14 -19.41 -17.38
C ARG A 268 -9.36 -18.35 -18.15
N ARG A 269 -8.45 -18.77 -19.05
CA ARG A 269 -7.68 -17.85 -19.90
C ARG A 269 -8.58 -16.99 -20.77
N THR A 270 -9.64 -17.57 -21.35
CA THR A 270 -10.62 -16.83 -22.14
C THR A 270 -11.33 -15.78 -21.28
N LEU A 271 -11.79 -16.11 -20.06
CA LEU A 271 -12.41 -15.13 -19.15
C LEU A 271 -11.44 -14.01 -18.75
N GLU A 272 -10.18 -14.33 -18.49
CA GLU A 272 -9.13 -13.35 -18.17
C GLU A 272 -8.82 -12.44 -19.37
N ALA A 273 -8.79 -12.98 -20.60
CA ALA A 273 -8.61 -12.20 -21.82
C ALA A 273 -9.80 -11.27 -22.11
N LEU A 274 -11.03 -11.76 -21.92
CA LEU A 274 -12.24 -10.94 -22.03
C LEU A 274 -12.24 -9.80 -21.02
N LEU A 275 -11.86 -10.08 -19.77
CA LEU A 275 -11.73 -9.06 -18.73
C LEU A 275 -10.68 -8.00 -19.12
N ASP A 276 -9.51 -8.40 -19.61
CA ASP A 276 -8.48 -7.45 -20.05
C ASP A 276 -8.97 -6.56 -21.19
N ALA A 277 -9.70 -7.13 -22.16
CA ALA A 277 -10.31 -6.38 -23.26
C ALA A 277 -11.38 -5.38 -22.76
N VAL A 278 -12.21 -5.77 -21.79
CA VAL A 278 -13.19 -4.87 -21.14
C VAL A 278 -12.50 -3.78 -20.33
N ILE A 279 -11.45 -4.11 -19.57
CA ILE A 279 -10.66 -3.14 -18.82
C ILE A 279 -10.02 -2.10 -19.75
N ARG A 280 -9.52 -2.52 -20.89
CA ARG A 280 -8.91 -1.63 -21.91
C ARG A 280 -9.95 -0.85 -22.75
N GLY A 281 -11.25 -1.09 -22.52
CA GLY A 281 -12.31 -0.45 -23.32
C GLY A 281 -12.40 -0.93 -24.76
N GLN A 282 -11.78 -2.05 -25.09
CA GLN A 282 -11.81 -2.68 -26.42
C GLN A 282 -13.13 -3.42 -26.68
N LEU A 283 -13.77 -3.90 -25.60
CA LEU A 283 -15.05 -4.58 -25.64
C LEU A 283 -16.01 -3.99 -24.58
N PRO A 284 -17.29 -3.79 -24.91
CA PRO A 284 -18.31 -3.49 -23.91
C PRO A 284 -18.57 -4.73 -23.03
N ASN A 285 -18.91 -4.52 -21.76
CA ASN A 285 -19.29 -5.62 -20.86
C ASN A 285 -20.74 -6.04 -21.11
N GLU A 286 -21.02 -6.54 -22.30
CA GLU A 286 -22.32 -7.00 -22.75
C GLU A 286 -22.25 -8.46 -23.15
N ARG A 287 -23.26 -9.27 -22.75
CA ARG A 287 -23.24 -10.73 -22.91
C ARG A 287 -22.94 -11.16 -24.35
N GLN A 288 -23.63 -10.60 -25.33
CA GLN A 288 -23.49 -11.02 -26.75
C GLN A 288 -22.08 -10.67 -27.27
N CYS A 289 -21.61 -9.46 -27.03
CA CYS A 289 -20.29 -9.01 -27.47
C CYS A 289 -19.17 -9.87 -26.89
N LEU A 290 -19.32 -10.28 -25.62
CA LEU A 290 -18.33 -11.12 -24.94
C LEU A 290 -18.35 -12.57 -25.45
N LEU A 291 -19.53 -13.14 -25.79
CA LEU A 291 -19.63 -14.47 -26.38
C LEU A 291 -19.04 -14.53 -27.79
N ASP A 292 -19.30 -13.51 -28.62
CA ASP A 292 -18.74 -13.41 -29.96
C ASP A 292 -17.21 -13.30 -29.93
N ALA A 293 -16.68 -12.47 -29.05
CA ALA A 293 -15.22 -12.33 -28.83
C ALA A 293 -14.59 -13.61 -28.28
N ALA A 294 -15.25 -14.34 -27.37
CA ALA A 294 -14.77 -15.57 -26.80
C ALA A 294 -14.55 -16.66 -27.87
N GLY A 295 -15.42 -16.74 -28.87
CA GLY A 295 -15.26 -17.65 -30.01
C GLY A 295 -13.98 -17.39 -30.80
N GLN A 296 -13.61 -16.12 -30.98
CA GLN A 296 -12.40 -15.72 -31.70
C GLN A 296 -11.10 -16.02 -30.86
N ILE A 297 -11.13 -15.76 -29.57
CA ILE A 297 -10.01 -16.02 -28.66
C ILE A 297 -9.74 -17.52 -28.52
N SER A 298 -10.77 -18.35 -28.52
CA SER A 298 -10.64 -19.81 -28.38
C SER A 298 -10.12 -20.48 -29.66
N ALA A 299 -10.20 -19.82 -30.82
CA ALA A 299 -9.72 -20.33 -32.11
C ALA A 299 -8.25 -19.94 -32.38
N SER A 300 -7.68 -19.06 -31.59
CA SER A 300 -6.27 -18.61 -31.69
C SER A 300 -5.39 -19.33 -30.67
#